data_b8ed9e1d504b8b046013e8858e39b1f8
#
_entry.id   b8ed9e1d504b8b046013e8858e39b1f8
#
_cell.length_a   1.000
_cell.length_b   1.000
_cell.length_c   1.000
_cell.angle_alpha   90.00
_cell.angle_beta   90.00
_cell.angle_gamma   90.00
#
_symmetry.space_group_name_H-M   'P 1'
#
loop_
_entity.id
_entity.type
_entity.pdbx_description
1 polymer ?
#
loop_
_entity_poly.entity_id
_entity_poly.type
_entity_poly.pdbx_seq_one_letter_code
_entity_poly.pdbx_strand_id
1 'polypeptide(L)'
;YTTLETTTLPANVEKLYMSGAAALKGVGNALDNTIYGNASANVLVGGGGNDTLNGGSGNDVAEYAGNAGDYSLNTSDMTVTDLVTANGDEGTDTLVSVEIVRFGDGTELSLSGEVNVESSVNTYTSGTQQYPSIATFGAGNYVITWQDDSGHDGGYQNDIRGQLFNTIGDPVGEEFRVNTYFSTHQYQRSQESLG
;
A
#
# COMPACT_ATOMS: atom_id res chain seq x y z
N TYR A 1 -18.36 7.07 -14.20
CA TYR A 1 -16.94 6.71 -14.44
C TYR A 1 -16.37 7.73 -15.42
N THR A 2 -15.42 8.55 -14.99
CA THR A 2 -14.64 9.40 -15.91
C THR A 2 -13.57 8.50 -16.54
N THR A 3 -13.60 8.34 -17.86
CA THR A 3 -12.51 7.69 -18.59
C THR A 3 -11.31 8.65 -18.62
N LEU A 4 -10.13 8.16 -18.23
CA LEU A 4 -8.89 8.92 -18.36
C LEU A 4 -8.59 9.14 -19.85
N GLU A 5 -8.09 10.32 -20.19
CA GLU A 5 -7.51 10.54 -21.52
C GLU A 5 -6.28 9.65 -21.67
N THR A 6 -6.24 8.87 -22.77
CA THR A 6 -5.21 7.87 -23.00
C THR A 6 -4.28 8.32 -24.13
N THR A 7 -2.99 8.28 -23.88
CA THR A 7 -1.95 8.48 -24.89
C THR A 7 -1.17 7.19 -25.05
N THR A 8 -1.13 6.64 -26.26
CA THR A 8 -0.38 5.41 -26.59
C THR A 8 0.82 5.74 -27.45
N LEU A 9 1.99 5.18 -27.11
CA LEU A 9 3.19 5.31 -27.93
C LEU A 9 3.03 4.58 -29.27
N PRO A 10 3.34 5.26 -30.40
CA PRO A 10 3.48 4.57 -31.68
C PRO A 10 4.61 3.54 -31.64
N ALA A 11 4.59 2.56 -32.54
CA ALA A 11 5.71 1.65 -32.72
C ALA A 11 7.00 2.44 -33.02
N ASN A 12 8.13 1.99 -32.49
CA ASN A 12 9.46 2.59 -32.61
C ASN A 12 9.59 3.99 -31.91
N VAL A 13 8.77 4.27 -30.90
CA VAL A 13 8.94 5.42 -30.01
C VAL A 13 9.15 4.91 -28.59
N GLU A 14 10.25 5.31 -27.95
CA GLU A 14 10.70 4.79 -26.67
C GLU A 14 10.37 5.68 -25.49
N LYS A 15 9.93 6.93 -25.72
CA LYS A 15 9.69 7.89 -24.62
C LYS A 15 8.34 8.58 -24.71
N LEU A 16 7.61 8.60 -23.59
CA LEU A 16 6.37 9.34 -23.42
C LEU A 16 6.53 10.32 -22.24
N TYR A 17 6.23 11.58 -22.49
CA TYR A 17 6.10 12.60 -21.44
C TYR A 17 4.66 13.09 -21.39
N MET A 18 3.96 12.79 -20.31
CA MET A 18 2.61 13.30 -20.07
C MET A 18 2.69 14.71 -19.51
N SER A 19 1.91 15.63 -20.04
CA SER A 19 1.92 17.04 -19.66
C SER A 19 0.52 17.54 -19.31
N GLY A 20 0.46 18.67 -18.60
CA GLY A 20 -0.80 19.25 -18.12
C GLY A 20 -1.09 18.88 -16.67
N ALA A 21 -2.28 19.25 -16.20
CA ALA A 21 -2.70 19.08 -14.82
C ALA A 21 -3.84 18.05 -14.65
N ALA A 22 -4.20 17.34 -15.71
CA ALA A 22 -5.22 16.30 -15.65
C ALA A 22 -4.59 14.93 -15.35
N ALA A 23 -5.35 14.06 -14.70
CA ALA A 23 -5.02 12.64 -14.61
C ALA A 23 -5.08 12.00 -16.00
N LEU A 24 -4.07 11.25 -16.38
CA LEU A 24 -3.89 10.69 -17.72
C LEU A 24 -3.55 9.19 -17.64
N LYS A 25 -3.79 8.47 -18.75
CA LYS A 25 -3.27 7.11 -18.95
C LYS A 25 -2.21 7.14 -20.05
N GLY A 26 -0.97 6.73 -19.72
CA GLY A 26 0.13 6.52 -20.65
C GLY A 26 0.29 5.05 -20.98
N VAL A 27 0.39 4.70 -22.25
CA VAL A 27 0.57 3.33 -22.72
C VAL A 27 1.78 3.25 -23.62
N GLY A 28 2.72 2.38 -23.29
CA GLY A 28 3.90 2.06 -24.10
C GLY A 28 3.58 1.14 -25.28
N ASN A 29 4.61 0.53 -25.81
CA ASN A 29 4.52 -0.40 -26.94
C ASN A 29 5.28 -1.72 -26.62
N ALA A 30 5.88 -2.40 -27.59
CA ALA A 30 6.60 -3.66 -27.37
C ALA A 30 8.14 -3.46 -27.26
N LEU A 31 8.61 -2.24 -27.06
CA LEU A 31 10.01 -1.88 -26.87
C LEU A 31 10.25 -1.45 -25.43
N ASP A 32 11.50 -1.42 -25.01
CA ASP A 32 11.88 -0.82 -23.73
C ASP A 32 11.54 0.68 -23.73
N ASN A 33 10.47 1.05 -23.03
CA ASN A 33 9.97 2.41 -22.98
C ASN A 33 10.40 3.15 -21.71
N THR A 34 10.37 4.46 -21.75
CA THR A 34 10.39 5.32 -20.58
C THR A 34 9.16 6.22 -20.59
N ILE A 35 8.28 6.02 -19.62
CA ILE A 35 7.04 6.77 -19.49
C ILE A 35 7.12 7.69 -18.27
N TYR A 36 6.93 8.98 -18.47
CA TYR A 36 6.89 10.00 -17.43
C TYR A 36 5.46 10.51 -17.27
N GLY A 37 4.90 10.33 -16.08
CA GLY A 37 3.67 10.96 -15.63
C GLY A 37 3.81 12.47 -15.43
N ASN A 38 2.71 13.11 -15.09
CA ASN A 38 2.67 14.52 -14.71
C ASN A 38 2.53 14.67 -13.17
N ALA A 39 2.01 15.79 -12.68
CA ALA A 39 1.82 16.02 -11.24
C ALA A 39 0.44 15.58 -10.71
N SER A 40 -0.31 14.79 -11.46
CA SER A 40 -1.63 14.27 -11.10
C SER A 40 -1.59 12.75 -11.08
N ALA A 41 -2.58 12.11 -10.46
CA ALA A 41 -2.72 10.66 -10.44
C ALA A 41 -2.80 10.08 -11.86
N ASN A 42 -1.78 9.32 -12.27
CA ASN A 42 -1.67 8.75 -13.60
C ASN A 42 -1.83 7.23 -13.58
N VAL A 43 -2.16 6.66 -14.74
CA VAL A 43 -2.08 5.22 -14.97
C VAL A 43 -1.01 4.97 -16.05
N LEU A 44 -0.03 4.14 -15.74
CA LEU A 44 1.11 3.82 -16.58
C LEU A 44 1.05 2.35 -16.99
N VAL A 45 1.16 2.07 -18.27
CA VAL A 45 1.22 0.71 -18.85
C VAL A 45 2.48 0.65 -19.70
N GLY A 46 3.43 -0.19 -19.32
CA GLY A 46 4.69 -0.36 -20.08
C GLY A 46 4.45 -0.97 -21.45
N GLY A 47 3.77 -2.07 -21.47
CA GLY A 47 3.59 -2.90 -22.66
C GLY A 47 4.54 -4.09 -22.61
N GLY A 48 5.17 -4.40 -23.71
CA GLY A 48 6.22 -5.42 -23.73
C GLY A 48 7.61 -4.78 -23.69
N GLY A 49 8.58 -5.52 -23.18
CA GLY A 49 9.95 -5.04 -22.99
C GLY A 49 10.27 -4.71 -21.54
N ASN A 50 11.44 -4.12 -21.29
CA ASN A 50 11.83 -3.71 -19.94
C ASN A 50 11.66 -2.20 -19.82
N ASP A 51 10.59 -1.79 -19.14
CA ASP A 51 10.15 -0.41 -19.13
C ASP A 51 10.64 0.34 -17.88
N THR A 52 10.69 1.66 -17.97
CA THR A 52 10.81 2.56 -16.82
C THR A 52 9.52 3.39 -16.71
N LEU A 53 8.76 3.12 -15.67
CA LEU A 53 7.49 3.79 -15.37
C LEU A 53 7.70 4.79 -14.25
N ASN A 54 7.72 6.09 -14.57
CA ASN A 54 7.89 7.15 -13.59
C ASN A 54 6.57 7.92 -13.44
N GLY A 55 5.89 7.74 -12.32
CA GLY A 55 4.60 8.40 -12.04
C GLY A 55 4.73 9.91 -11.86
N GLY A 56 5.81 10.36 -11.23
CA GLY A 56 6.01 11.78 -10.93
C GLY A 56 5.51 12.15 -9.54
N SER A 57 4.63 13.14 -9.47
CA SER A 57 3.89 13.46 -8.25
C SER A 57 2.44 13.03 -8.42
N GLY A 58 1.82 12.55 -7.37
CA GLY A 58 0.44 12.07 -7.44
C GLY A 58 0.29 10.74 -6.71
N ASN A 59 -0.83 10.10 -6.92
CA ASN A 59 -1.04 8.72 -6.53
C ASN A 59 -1.15 7.90 -7.81
N ASP A 60 -0.03 7.33 -8.25
CA ASP A 60 0.16 6.79 -9.57
C ASP A 60 0.04 5.26 -9.58
N VAL A 61 -0.45 4.71 -10.67
CA VAL A 61 -0.73 3.28 -10.84
C VAL A 61 0.09 2.73 -12.01
N ALA A 62 0.91 1.71 -11.78
CA ALA A 62 1.41 0.85 -12.85
C ALA A 62 0.40 -0.29 -13.07
N GLU A 63 -0.06 -0.46 -14.32
CA GLU A 63 -1.10 -1.43 -14.66
C GLU A 63 -0.53 -2.53 -15.55
N TYR A 64 -0.77 -3.79 -15.17
CA TYR A 64 -0.34 -5.02 -15.84
C TYR A 64 -1.55 -5.85 -16.27
N ALA A 65 -1.44 -6.51 -17.42
CA ALA A 65 -2.59 -7.19 -18.02
C ALA A 65 -2.88 -8.58 -17.42
N GLY A 66 -1.85 -9.28 -16.90
CA GLY A 66 -1.97 -10.61 -16.31
C GLY A 66 -2.51 -10.60 -14.88
N ASN A 67 -2.64 -11.79 -14.28
CA ASN A 67 -3.05 -11.91 -12.88
C ASN A 67 -1.86 -11.64 -11.95
N ALA A 68 -2.11 -11.23 -10.72
CA ALA A 68 -1.05 -10.92 -9.75
C ALA A 68 -0.04 -12.08 -9.54
N GLY A 69 -0.52 -13.33 -9.61
CA GLY A 69 0.32 -14.52 -9.49
C GLY A 69 1.26 -14.77 -10.69
N ASP A 70 1.08 -14.06 -11.79
CA ASP A 70 1.91 -14.18 -12.99
C ASP A 70 3.16 -13.28 -12.91
N TYR A 71 3.28 -12.46 -11.86
CA TYR A 71 4.38 -11.49 -11.68
C TYR A 71 5.14 -11.70 -10.38
N SER A 72 6.39 -11.24 -10.37
CA SER A 72 7.22 -11.09 -9.17
C SER A 72 7.48 -9.61 -8.91
N LEU A 73 7.09 -9.12 -7.75
CA LEU A 73 7.36 -7.76 -7.29
C LEU A 73 8.56 -7.76 -6.34
N ASN A 74 9.61 -7.01 -6.68
CA ASN A 74 10.75 -6.74 -5.80
C ASN A 74 10.67 -5.31 -5.28
N THR A 75 10.27 -5.14 -4.03
CA THR A 75 10.12 -3.82 -3.40
C THR A 75 11.46 -3.16 -3.02
N SER A 76 12.56 -3.91 -2.97
CA SER A 76 13.88 -3.35 -2.70
C SER A 76 14.47 -2.61 -3.91
N ASP A 77 14.25 -3.16 -5.11
CA ASP A 77 14.73 -2.61 -6.37
C ASP A 77 13.62 -1.88 -7.13
N MET A 78 12.38 -1.92 -6.61
CA MET A 78 11.18 -1.36 -7.23
C MET A 78 10.98 -1.89 -8.65
N THR A 79 11.02 -3.23 -8.81
CA THR A 79 10.83 -3.89 -10.11
C THR A 79 9.66 -4.86 -10.08
N VAL A 80 8.95 -4.95 -11.21
CA VAL A 80 7.92 -5.96 -11.50
C VAL A 80 8.40 -6.80 -12.67
N THR A 81 8.47 -8.12 -12.50
CA THR A 81 8.91 -9.07 -13.54
C THR A 81 7.75 -9.96 -13.92
N ASP A 82 7.44 -10.04 -15.21
CA ASP A 82 6.52 -11.04 -15.76
C ASP A 82 7.16 -12.44 -15.73
N LEU A 83 6.49 -13.39 -15.10
CA LEU A 83 6.92 -14.78 -14.97
C LEU A 83 6.25 -15.69 -16.01
N VAL A 84 5.24 -15.20 -16.72
CA VAL A 84 4.38 -15.98 -17.64
C VAL A 84 4.37 -15.35 -19.04
N THR A 85 5.46 -15.46 -19.75
CA THR A 85 5.64 -14.86 -21.09
C THR A 85 4.69 -15.42 -22.17
N ALA A 86 3.97 -16.51 -21.88
CA ALA A 86 3.04 -17.14 -22.83
C ALA A 86 1.75 -16.35 -23.07
N ASN A 87 1.40 -15.40 -22.18
CA ASN A 87 0.21 -14.52 -22.28
C ASN A 87 0.54 -13.14 -22.87
N GLY A 88 1.82 -12.88 -23.21
CA GLY A 88 2.43 -11.62 -23.61
C GLY A 88 3.59 -11.33 -22.67
N ASP A 89 4.79 -11.17 -23.20
CA ASP A 89 5.98 -10.88 -22.41
C ASP A 89 6.00 -9.38 -22.07
N GLU A 90 5.68 -9.02 -20.83
CA GLU A 90 5.76 -7.65 -20.33
C GLU A 90 7.14 -7.34 -19.70
N GLY A 91 8.06 -8.32 -19.65
CA GLY A 91 9.46 -8.15 -19.28
C GLY A 91 9.69 -7.88 -17.80
N THR A 92 10.66 -7.03 -17.52
CA THR A 92 11.00 -6.56 -16.17
C THR A 92 11.01 -5.05 -16.15
N ASP A 93 10.05 -4.46 -15.46
CA ASP A 93 9.88 -3.02 -15.40
C ASP A 93 10.45 -2.44 -14.11
N THR A 94 10.98 -1.22 -14.23
CA THR A 94 11.42 -0.41 -13.09
C THR A 94 10.37 0.66 -12.78
N LEU A 95 9.92 0.71 -11.53
CA LEU A 95 8.93 1.66 -11.04
C LEU A 95 9.63 2.81 -10.29
N VAL A 96 9.28 4.04 -10.62
CA VAL A 96 9.80 5.25 -9.98
C VAL A 96 8.63 6.14 -9.61
N SER A 97 8.51 6.49 -8.33
CA SER A 97 7.37 7.32 -7.86
C SER A 97 6.04 6.76 -8.35
N VAL A 98 5.80 5.49 -8.11
CA VAL A 98 4.54 4.79 -8.36
C VAL A 98 4.07 4.22 -7.04
N GLU A 99 2.84 4.47 -6.67
CA GLU A 99 2.28 4.10 -5.36
C GLU A 99 1.51 2.79 -5.40
N ILE A 100 1.00 2.41 -6.58
CA ILE A 100 0.12 1.23 -6.73
C ILE A 100 0.56 0.40 -7.94
N VAL A 101 0.61 -0.91 -7.77
CA VAL A 101 0.62 -1.87 -8.88
C VAL A 101 -0.77 -2.51 -8.97
N ARG A 102 -1.38 -2.46 -10.15
CA ARG A 102 -2.69 -3.08 -10.43
C ARG A 102 -2.54 -4.17 -11.47
N PHE A 103 -3.18 -5.30 -11.25
CA PHE A 103 -3.17 -6.45 -12.15
C PHE A 103 -4.54 -6.68 -12.82
N GLY A 104 -4.55 -7.43 -13.93
CA GLY A 104 -5.73 -7.70 -14.72
C GLY A 104 -6.84 -8.47 -13.99
N ASP A 105 -6.52 -9.20 -12.92
CA ASP A 105 -7.49 -9.87 -12.03
C ASP A 105 -8.14 -8.91 -11.01
N GLY A 106 -7.78 -7.63 -11.03
CA GLY A 106 -8.26 -6.60 -10.12
C GLY A 106 -7.49 -6.51 -8.80
N THR A 107 -6.44 -7.32 -8.60
CA THR A 107 -5.55 -7.21 -7.44
C THR A 107 -4.77 -5.90 -7.49
N GLU A 108 -4.70 -5.18 -6.39
CA GLU A 108 -3.88 -3.98 -6.22
C GLU A 108 -2.89 -4.17 -5.06
N LEU A 109 -1.63 -3.80 -5.29
CA LEU A 109 -0.59 -3.79 -4.29
C LEU A 109 -0.08 -2.35 -4.09
N SER A 110 -0.09 -1.86 -2.87
CA SER A 110 0.50 -0.56 -2.53
C SER A 110 2.02 -0.70 -2.39
N LEU A 111 2.77 0.16 -3.08
CA LEU A 111 4.24 0.24 -3.03
C LEU A 111 4.75 1.30 -2.06
N SER A 112 3.94 2.33 -1.82
CA SER A 112 4.20 3.25 -0.72
C SER A 112 4.05 2.46 0.57
N GLY A 113 5.08 2.40 1.40
CA GLY A 113 4.98 1.84 2.75
C GLY A 113 4.02 2.64 3.65
N GLU A 114 3.35 3.62 3.10
CA GLU A 114 2.14 4.22 3.63
C GLU A 114 0.96 3.41 3.12
N VAL A 115 0.50 2.48 3.92
CA VAL A 115 -0.84 1.94 3.78
C VAL A 115 -1.80 3.11 4.00
N ASN A 116 -2.17 3.82 2.91
CA ASN A 116 -3.26 4.81 2.92
C ASN A 116 -4.63 4.10 2.99
N VAL A 117 -4.69 2.97 3.63
CA VAL A 117 -5.92 2.46 4.19
C VAL A 117 -5.91 2.93 5.64
N GLU A 118 -6.62 4.00 5.93
CA GLU A 118 -7.07 4.24 7.30
C GLU A 118 -7.91 3.03 7.70
N SER A 119 -7.25 1.97 8.14
CA SER A 119 -7.94 0.86 8.76
C SER A 119 -8.16 1.24 10.21
N SER A 120 -9.40 1.14 10.65
CA SER A 120 -9.71 1.27 12.07
C SER A 120 -8.88 0.23 12.82
N VAL A 121 -7.97 0.69 13.66
CA VAL A 121 -7.12 -0.18 14.50
C VAL A 121 -7.95 -0.93 15.52
N ASN A 122 -9.08 -0.33 15.93
CA ASN A 122 -9.99 -0.84 16.93
C ASN A 122 -11.31 -1.29 16.30
N THR A 123 -11.84 -2.40 16.75
CA THR A 123 -13.14 -2.94 16.32
C THR A 123 -14.31 -2.25 17.01
N TYR A 124 -14.07 -1.58 18.14
CA TYR A 124 -15.09 -0.88 18.94
C TYR A 124 -14.84 0.62 18.87
N THR A 125 -15.80 1.33 18.31
CA THR A 125 -15.74 2.79 18.09
C THR A 125 -16.62 3.60 19.05
N SER A 126 -17.31 2.93 20.00
CA SER A 126 -18.06 3.59 21.06
C SER A 126 -17.11 3.98 22.21
N GLY A 127 -17.42 5.10 22.88
CA GLY A 127 -16.57 5.64 23.94
C GLY A 127 -15.36 6.40 23.39
N THR A 128 -14.43 6.72 24.28
CA THR A 128 -13.23 7.46 23.94
C THR A 128 -12.04 6.53 23.88
N GLN A 129 -11.33 6.51 22.73
CA GLN A 129 -10.04 5.83 22.58
C GLN A 129 -8.95 6.89 22.56
N GLN A 130 -7.94 6.74 23.40
CA GLN A 130 -6.91 7.75 23.63
C GLN A 130 -5.53 7.13 23.80
N TYR A 131 -4.51 7.97 23.67
CA TYR A 131 -3.12 7.63 23.94
C TYR A 131 -2.61 6.40 23.17
N PRO A 132 -2.73 6.38 21.83
CA PRO A 132 -2.19 5.27 21.06
C PRO A 132 -0.67 5.21 21.22
N SER A 133 -0.16 4.00 21.28
CA SER A 133 1.28 3.73 21.30
C SER A 133 1.57 2.57 20.37
N ILE A 134 2.69 2.64 19.66
CA ILE A 134 3.13 1.61 18.73
C ILE A 134 4.49 1.06 19.17
N ALA A 135 4.66 -0.25 19.07
CA ALA A 135 5.93 -0.92 19.30
C ALA A 135 6.15 -2.00 18.25
N THR A 136 7.37 -2.07 17.71
CA THR A 136 7.77 -3.11 16.76
C THR A 136 8.38 -4.30 17.49
N PHE A 137 8.21 -5.51 16.93
CA PHE A 137 8.82 -6.74 17.44
C PHE A 137 9.09 -7.73 16.31
N GLY A 138 10.09 -8.59 16.52
CA GLY A 138 10.48 -9.59 15.52
C GLY A 138 10.88 -8.96 14.17
N ALA A 139 10.56 -9.62 13.07
CA ALA A 139 10.96 -9.21 11.73
C ALA A 139 10.02 -8.15 11.11
N GLY A 140 9.73 -7.06 11.84
CA GLY A 140 8.93 -5.93 11.34
C GLY A 140 7.44 -6.00 11.67
N ASN A 141 6.99 -6.97 12.47
CA ASN A 141 5.65 -6.95 13.06
C ASN A 141 5.55 -5.85 14.10
N TYR A 142 4.35 -5.38 14.38
CA TYR A 142 4.14 -4.34 15.38
C TYR A 142 2.82 -4.54 16.15
N VAL A 143 2.74 -3.92 17.30
CA VAL A 143 1.54 -3.85 18.12
C VAL A 143 1.16 -2.39 18.28
N ILE A 144 -0.13 -2.11 18.17
CA ILE A 144 -0.70 -0.82 18.57
C ILE A 144 -1.51 -1.05 19.82
N THR A 145 -1.31 -0.22 20.84
CA THR A 145 -2.08 -0.24 22.08
C THR A 145 -2.72 1.13 22.32
N TRP A 146 -3.88 1.16 22.94
CA TRP A 146 -4.61 2.39 23.29
C TRP A 146 -5.40 2.21 24.58
N GLN A 147 -5.79 3.34 25.17
CA GLN A 147 -6.72 3.35 26.29
C GLN A 147 -8.14 3.41 25.72
N ASP A 148 -9.02 2.53 26.23
CA ASP A 148 -10.41 2.42 25.82
C ASP A 148 -11.33 2.62 27.04
N ASP A 149 -12.27 3.56 26.95
CA ASP A 149 -13.28 3.82 27.98
C ASP A 149 -14.69 3.32 27.60
N SER A 150 -14.80 2.53 26.53
CA SER A 150 -16.09 2.05 26.02
C SER A 150 -16.86 1.14 26.97
N GLY A 151 -16.17 0.47 27.89
CA GLY A 151 -16.77 -0.52 28.81
C GLY A 151 -17.42 -1.71 28.12
N HIS A 152 -17.08 -1.93 26.86
CA HIS A 152 -17.73 -2.82 25.90
C HIS A 152 -17.83 -4.30 26.37
N ASP A 153 -16.85 -4.82 27.04
CA ASP A 153 -16.83 -6.23 27.50
C ASP A 153 -17.15 -6.38 29.00
N GLY A 154 -17.92 -5.46 29.55
CA GLY A 154 -18.27 -5.44 30.96
C GLY A 154 -17.11 -5.05 31.87
N GLY A 155 -16.04 -4.54 31.28
CA GLY A 155 -14.90 -3.96 31.98
C GLY A 155 -15.22 -2.58 32.56
N TYR A 156 -14.30 -2.10 33.38
CA TYR A 156 -14.34 -0.73 33.88
C TYR A 156 -13.83 0.23 32.79
N GLN A 157 -14.23 1.48 32.90
CA GLN A 157 -13.69 2.56 32.04
C GLN A 157 -12.15 2.60 32.15
N ASN A 158 -11.49 2.84 31.02
CA ASN A 158 -10.04 2.94 30.86
C ASN A 158 -9.27 1.60 30.86
N ASP A 159 -9.72 0.64 30.10
CA ASP A 159 -8.93 -0.54 29.76
C ASP A 159 -7.79 -0.20 28.79
N ILE A 160 -6.70 -0.93 28.84
CA ILE A 160 -5.66 -0.88 27.81
C ILE A 160 -5.90 -2.06 26.85
N ARG A 161 -6.11 -1.71 25.60
CA ARG A 161 -6.31 -2.67 24.52
C ARG A 161 -5.17 -2.66 23.54
N GLY A 162 -5.06 -3.70 22.74
CA GLY A 162 -4.04 -3.83 21.73
C GLY A 162 -4.49 -4.68 20.56
N GLN A 163 -3.88 -4.40 19.41
CA GLN A 163 -4.00 -5.18 18.17
C GLN A 163 -2.60 -5.42 17.61
N LEU A 164 -2.34 -6.67 17.24
CA LEU A 164 -1.10 -7.05 16.54
C LEU A 164 -1.28 -6.87 15.04
N PHE A 165 -0.19 -6.50 14.37
CA PHE A 165 -0.12 -6.34 12.92
C PHE A 165 1.11 -7.04 12.35
N ASN A 166 0.98 -7.59 11.16
CA ASN A 166 2.10 -8.12 10.39
C ASN A 166 2.90 -7.01 9.70
N THR A 167 3.93 -7.39 8.95
CA THR A 167 4.84 -6.46 8.24
C THR A 167 4.17 -5.66 7.13
N ILE A 168 3.00 -6.08 6.66
CA ILE A 168 2.24 -5.42 5.59
C ILE A 168 1.01 -4.67 6.11
N GLY A 169 0.84 -4.60 7.45
CA GLY A 169 -0.23 -3.82 8.07
C GLY A 169 -1.54 -4.56 8.32
N ASP A 170 -1.62 -5.87 8.02
CA ASP A 170 -2.80 -6.65 8.32
C ASP A 170 -2.90 -6.99 9.81
N PRO A 171 -4.10 -6.93 10.41
CA PRO A 171 -4.30 -7.35 11.79
C PRO A 171 -4.05 -8.85 11.94
N VAL A 172 -3.32 -9.22 12.99
CA VAL A 172 -3.01 -10.61 13.35
C VAL A 172 -3.81 -10.98 14.59
N GLY A 173 -4.79 -11.86 14.42
CA GLY A 173 -5.70 -12.24 15.50
C GLY A 173 -6.74 -11.17 15.81
N GLU A 174 -7.45 -11.34 16.93
CA GLU A 174 -8.45 -10.40 17.40
C GLU A 174 -7.82 -9.33 18.31
N GLU A 175 -8.53 -8.22 18.49
CA GLU A 175 -8.22 -7.22 19.51
C GLU A 175 -8.22 -7.86 20.90
N PHE A 176 -7.25 -7.53 21.72
CA PHE A 176 -7.08 -8.13 23.04
C PHE A 176 -6.92 -7.07 24.13
N ARG A 177 -7.29 -7.45 25.35
CA ARG A 177 -7.04 -6.63 26.53
C ARG A 177 -5.62 -6.86 27.05
N VAL A 178 -4.89 -5.78 27.30
CA VAL A 178 -3.51 -5.80 27.79
C VAL A 178 -3.47 -5.88 29.31
N ASN A 179 -4.36 -5.14 30.01
CA ASN A 179 -4.41 -5.11 31.47
C ASN A 179 -5.37 -6.17 32.03
N THR A 180 -4.90 -6.93 33.00
CA THR A 180 -5.70 -7.93 33.72
C THR A 180 -6.21 -7.45 35.08
N TYR A 181 -5.76 -6.27 35.53
CA TYR A 181 -6.09 -5.75 36.87
C TYR A 181 -7.09 -4.60 36.79
N PHE A 182 -8.15 -4.69 37.59
CA PHE A 182 -9.25 -3.73 37.65
C PHE A 182 -9.07 -2.81 38.85
N SER A 183 -8.26 -1.77 38.76
CA SER A 183 -8.30 -0.67 39.71
C SER A 183 -8.81 0.59 38.98
N THR A 184 -9.46 1.46 39.71
CA THR A 184 -10.31 2.54 39.21
C THR A 184 -9.68 3.56 38.25
N HIS A 185 -8.40 3.49 37.95
CA HIS A 185 -7.72 4.31 36.93
C HIS A 185 -6.44 3.62 36.44
N GLN A 186 -6.45 3.16 35.19
CA GLN A 186 -5.26 2.68 34.51
C GLN A 186 -4.75 3.79 33.57
N TYR A 187 -3.46 4.13 33.69
CA TYR A 187 -2.80 5.05 32.77
C TYR A 187 -1.73 4.28 32.01
N GLN A 188 -1.73 4.39 30.69
CA GLN A 188 -0.65 3.86 29.87
C GLN A 188 0.64 4.67 30.18
N ARG A 189 1.66 3.99 30.68
CA ARG A 189 3.01 4.54 30.70
C ARG A 189 3.70 4.14 29.40
N SER A 190 4.30 5.11 28.71
CA SER A 190 5.21 4.83 27.60
C SER A 190 6.29 3.87 28.10
N GLN A 191 6.37 2.69 27.50
CA GLN A 191 7.43 1.74 27.80
C GLN A 191 8.71 2.24 27.14
N GLU A 192 9.70 2.58 27.95
CA GLU A 192 11.08 2.66 27.49
C GLU A 192 11.50 1.24 27.04
N SER A 193 12.24 1.18 25.95
CA SER A 193 12.73 -0.04 25.32
C SER A 193 13.35 -1.00 26.34
N LEU A 194 12.83 -2.21 26.39
CA LEU A 194 13.58 -3.32 26.99
C LEU A 194 14.66 -3.73 25.98
N GLY A 195 15.92 -3.56 26.39
CA GLY A 195 17.13 -3.96 25.67
C GLY A 195 17.26 -5.48 25.51
#